data_625137d6e446630cc352114a088a70a6
#
_entry.id   625137d6e446630cc352114a088a70a6
#
_cell.length_a   1.000
_cell.length_b   1.000
_cell.length_c   1.000
_cell.angle_alpha   90.00
_cell.angle_beta   90.00
_cell.angle_gamma   90.00
#
_symmetry.space_group_name_H-M   'P 1'
#
loop_
_entity.id
_entity.type
_entity.pdbx_description
1 polymer ?
#
loop_
_entity_poly.entity_id
_entity_poly.type
_entity_poly.pdbx_seq_one_letter_code
_entity_poly.pdbx_strand_id
1 'polypeptide(L)'
;SGAIINANHAHPHTIRHKGRIDLVTETDIAVEAFLKERLASLAPQAGFLAEESAEDLSLPDTCWIIDPVDGTTNFAHGLPLTVTSVAYRLNGEIVLGIVNAPLLRECFIAEKGKGAWRNGERISVSSVTACENALVATGFPYEIASRVDEILERMRPVLSSCQGVRRCGAAALDLAWTACGRFDA
;
A
#
# COMPACT_ATOMS: atom_id res chain seq x y z
N SER A 1 -11.49 6.66 -5.65
CA SER A 1 -11.31 5.86 -4.41
C SER A 1 -11.37 6.73 -3.16
N GLY A 2 -10.59 7.82 -3.05
CA GLY A 2 -10.47 8.60 -1.83
C GLY A 2 -11.78 9.12 -1.22
N ALA A 3 -12.75 9.53 -2.04
CA ALA A 3 -14.05 9.97 -1.56
C ALA A 3 -14.82 8.83 -0.85
N ILE A 4 -14.73 7.61 -1.36
CA ILE A 4 -15.38 6.42 -0.77
C ILE A 4 -14.74 6.11 0.59
N ILE A 5 -13.39 6.08 0.66
CA ILE A 5 -12.66 5.85 1.91
C ILE A 5 -13.00 6.92 2.96
N ASN A 6 -12.96 8.21 2.60
CA ASN A 6 -13.28 9.31 3.51
C ASN A 6 -14.72 9.24 4.03
N ALA A 7 -15.68 8.90 3.16
CA ALA A 7 -17.08 8.79 3.55
C ALA A 7 -17.31 7.64 4.54
N ASN A 8 -16.60 6.54 4.39
CA ASN A 8 -16.83 5.33 5.19
C ASN A 8 -15.96 5.27 6.47
N HIS A 9 -14.83 5.97 6.51
CA HIS A 9 -13.84 5.85 7.61
C HIS A 9 -14.44 6.08 9.03
N ALA A 10 -15.42 6.96 9.15
CA ALA A 10 -16.01 7.29 10.46
C ALA A 10 -17.22 6.41 10.84
N HIS A 11 -17.59 5.46 9.99
CA HIS A 11 -18.77 4.61 10.20
C HIS A 11 -18.39 3.21 10.67
N PRO A 12 -19.28 2.50 11.39
CA PRO A 12 -19.08 1.07 11.66
C PRO A 12 -18.95 0.29 10.36
N HIS A 13 -17.98 -0.61 10.29
CA HIS A 13 -17.73 -1.42 9.10
C HIS A 13 -18.35 -2.79 9.22
N THR A 14 -18.89 -3.30 8.11
CA THR A 14 -19.20 -4.72 7.97
C THR A 14 -17.90 -5.45 7.66
N ILE A 15 -17.33 -6.11 8.66
CA ILE A 15 -16.07 -6.81 8.55
C ILE A 15 -16.33 -8.27 8.18
N ARG A 16 -15.66 -8.76 7.15
CA ARG A 16 -15.56 -10.18 6.81
C ARG A 16 -14.13 -10.65 7.01
N HIS A 17 -13.97 -11.87 7.48
CA HIS A 17 -12.65 -12.47 7.67
C HIS A 17 -12.31 -13.34 6.45
N LYS A 18 -11.22 -13.03 5.74
CA LYS A 18 -10.61 -13.89 4.72
C LYS A 18 -9.78 -15.01 5.36
N GLY A 19 -9.31 -14.78 6.61
CA GLY A 19 -8.51 -15.68 7.43
C GLY A 19 -8.62 -15.32 8.91
N ARG A 20 -7.70 -15.84 9.74
CA ARG A 20 -7.73 -15.59 11.20
C ARG A 20 -7.55 -14.12 11.57
N ILE A 21 -6.73 -13.40 10.81
CA ILE A 21 -6.37 -11.98 11.03
C ILE A 21 -6.47 -11.13 9.75
N ASP A 22 -6.87 -11.74 8.64
CA ASP A 22 -7.04 -11.06 7.37
C ASP A 22 -8.49 -10.61 7.23
N LEU A 23 -8.70 -9.33 6.98
CA LEU A 23 -9.99 -8.65 6.98
C LEU A 23 -10.31 -8.08 5.60
N VAL A 24 -11.58 -8.03 5.28
CA VAL A 24 -12.12 -7.23 4.17
C VAL A 24 -13.36 -6.48 4.64
N THR A 25 -13.52 -5.25 4.21
CA THR A 25 -14.70 -4.44 4.48
C THR A 25 -15.51 -4.21 3.20
N GLU A 26 -16.75 -3.76 3.35
CA GLU A 26 -17.55 -3.30 2.20
C GLU A 26 -16.88 -2.16 1.42
N THR A 27 -15.99 -1.42 2.08
CA THR A 27 -15.24 -0.33 1.45
C THR A 27 -14.21 -0.85 0.47
N ASP A 28 -13.48 -1.93 0.79
CA ASP A 28 -12.53 -2.59 -0.12
C ASP A 28 -13.22 -2.96 -1.43
N ILE A 29 -14.36 -3.65 -1.32
CA ILE A 29 -15.15 -4.09 -2.48
C ILE A 29 -15.66 -2.90 -3.30
N ALA A 30 -16.17 -1.86 -2.63
CA ALA A 30 -16.70 -0.67 -3.32
C ALA A 30 -15.60 0.13 -4.03
N VAL A 31 -14.43 0.26 -3.42
CA VAL A 31 -13.28 0.95 -4.02
C VAL A 31 -12.75 0.17 -5.21
N GLU A 32 -12.62 -1.16 -5.08
CA GLU A 32 -12.16 -2.01 -6.19
C GLU A 32 -13.11 -1.91 -7.39
N ALA A 33 -14.42 -2.07 -7.18
CA ALA A 33 -15.42 -1.98 -8.24
C ALA A 33 -15.38 -0.61 -8.95
N PHE A 34 -15.30 0.48 -8.18
CA PHE A 34 -15.17 1.84 -8.71
C PHE A 34 -13.90 2.00 -9.55
N LEU A 35 -12.76 1.50 -9.08
CA LEU A 35 -11.50 1.60 -9.81
C LEU A 35 -11.53 0.80 -11.10
N LYS A 36 -12.02 -0.44 -11.06
CA LYS A 36 -12.12 -1.29 -12.26
C LYS A 36 -12.98 -0.64 -13.35
N GLU A 37 -14.14 -0.08 -12.97
CA GLU A 37 -14.99 0.64 -13.91
C GLU A 37 -14.26 1.81 -14.59
N ARG A 38 -13.57 2.64 -13.79
CA ARG A 38 -12.89 3.84 -14.31
C ARG A 38 -11.64 3.50 -15.12
N LEU A 39 -10.83 2.56 -14.64
CA LEU A 39 -9.59 2.16 -15.29
C LEU A 39 -9.84 1.39 -16.60
N ALA A 40 -10.92 0.62 -16.68
CA ALA A 40 -11.33 -0.04 -17.93
C ALA A 40 -11.60 0.97 -19.06
N SER A 41 -12.11 2.15 -18.76
CA SER A 41 -12.33 3.21 -19.77
C SER A 41 -11.04 3.86 -20.25
N LEU A 42 -9.96 3.84 -19.44
CA LEU A 42 -8.66 4.42 -19.78
C LEU A 42 -7.79 3.49 -20.62
N ALA A 43 -7.87 2.19 -20.36
CA ALA A 43 -7.12 1.16 -21.06
C ALA A 43 -8.01 -0.09 -21.28
N PRO A 44 -8.92 -0.06 -22.27
CA PRO A 44 -9.91 -1.14 -22.47
C PRO A 44 -9.31 -2.53 -22.75
N GLN A 45 -8.07 -2.58 -23.23
CA GLN A 45 -7.35 -3.82 -23.52
C GLN A 45 -6.57 -4.38 -22.32
N ALA A 46 -6.46 -3.62 -21.22
CA ALA A 46 -5.72 -4.06 -20.04
C ALA A 46 -6.56 -5.02 -19.19
N GLY A 47 -5.93 -6.09 -18.72
CA GLY A 47 -6.49 -6.95 -17.69
C GLY A 47 -6.48 -6.29 -16.32
N PHE A 48 -6.95 -7.03 -15.31
CA PHE A 48 -6.94 -6.62 -13.90
C PHE A 48 -6.35 -7.73 -13.04
N LEU A 49 -5.47 -7.37 -12.12
CA LEU A 49 -5.11 -8.13 -10.95
C LEU A 49 -5.50 -7.28 -9.73
N ALA A 50 -6.58 -7.65 -9.07
CA ALA A 50 -7.14 -6.87 -7.97
C ALA A 50 -7.38 -7.77 -6.76
N GLU A 51 -7.00 -7.31 -5.57
CA GLU A 51 -6.89 -8.12 -4.36
C GLU A 51 -8.19 -8.86 -3.99
N GLU A 52 -9.34 -8.18 -4.12
CA GLU A 52 -10.62 -8.74 -3.65
C GLU A 52 -11.28 -9.70 -4.66
N SER A 53 -10.93 -9.60 -5.93
CA SER A 53 -11.58 -10.36 -7.02
C SER A 53 -10.63 -11.21 -7.85
N ALA A 54 -9.35 -11.32 -7.47
CA ALA A 54 -8.41 -12.20 -8.16
C ALA A 54 -8.73 -13.67 -7.85
N GLU A 55 -9.18 -14.40 -8.85
CA GLU A 55 -9.35 -15.86 -8.78
C GLU A 55 -8.02 -16.60 -9.03
N ASP A 56 -7.10 -15.96 -9.72
CA ASP A 56 -5.78 -16.45 -10.10
C ASP A 56 -4.75 -15.32 -9.93
N LEU A 57 -3.56 -15.66 -9.46
CA LEU A 57 -2.43 -14.75 -9.32
C LEU A 57 -1.62 -14.60 -10.61
N SER A 58 -2.13 -15.09 -11.74
CA SER A 58 -1.49 -14.88 -13.04
C SER A 58 -1.43 -13.38 -13.34
N LEU A 59 -0.24 -12.91 -13.68
CA LEU A 59 0.00 -11.49 -13.94
C LEU A 59 0.06 -11.25 -15.45
N PRO A 60 -1.01 -10.72 -16.07
CA PRO A 60 -1.01 -10.41 -17.51
C PRO A 60 0.08 -9.40 -17.86
N ASP A 61 0.61 -9.47 -19.09
CA ASP A 61 1.65 -8.54 -19.55
C ASP A 61 1.19 -7.09 -19.57
N THR A 62 -0.11 -6.86 -19.79
CA THR A 62 -0.71 -5.54 -19.70
C THR A 62 -1.93 -5.59 -18.80
N CYS A 63 -1.83 -4.97 -17.64
CA CYS A 63 -2.91 -4.98 -16.64
C CYS A 63 -2.79 -3.83 -15.63
N TRP A 64 -3.90 -3.55 -14.97
CA TRP A 64 -3.97 -2.79 -13.75
C TRP A 64 -3.80 -3.73 -12.55
N ILE A 65 -2.93 -3.37 -11.60
CA ILE A 65 -2.74 -4.06 -10.34
C ILE A 65 -3.33 -3.16 -9.27
N ILE A 66 -4.27 -3.67 -8.48
CA ILE A 66 -5.06 -2.85 -7.55
C ILE A 66 -5.08 -3.51 -6.17
N ASP A 67 -4.67 -2.74 -5.18
CA ASP A 67 -5.02 -2.96 -3.79
C ASP A 67 -5.97 -1.81 -3.39
N PRO A 68 -7.25 -2.09 -3.17
CA PRO A 68 -8.26 -1.06 -2.94
C PRO A 68 -8.06 -0.34 -1.60
N VAL A 69 -7.66 -1.07 -0.55
CA VAL A 69 -7.53 -0.57 0.81
C VAL A 69 -6.35 -1.25 1.52
N ASP A 70 -5.10 -0.91 1.13
CA ASP A 70 -3.93 -1.32 1.91
C ASP A 70 -4.02 -0.72 3.32
N GLY A 71 -3.93 -1.58 4.32
CA GLY A 71 -4.18 -1.25 5.70
C GLY A 71 -5.63 -1.46 6.14
N THR A 72 -6.32 -2.49 5.64
CA THR A 72 -7.72 -2.84 6.00
C THR A 72 -7.91 -2.97 7.51
N THR A 73 -6.94 -3.55 8.23
CA THR A 73 -6.97 -3.60 9.70
C THR A 73 -6.97 -2.20 10.32
N ASN A 74 -6.12 -1.29 9.82
CA ASN A 74 -6.11 0.11 10.27
C ASN A 74 -7.46 0.77 10.02
N PHE A 75 -8.00 0.58 8.82
CA PHE A 75 -9.29 1.13 8.42
C PHE A 75 -10.41 0.64 9.34
N ALA A 76 -10.48 -0.66 9.60
CA ALA A 76 -11.47 -1.26 10.50
C ALA A 76 -11.39 -0.74 11.94
N HIS A 77 -10.21 -0.31 12.38
CA HIS A 77 -9.98 0.29 13.70
C HIS A 77 -9.99 1.83 13.71
N GLY A 78 -10.36 2.49 12.61
CA GLY A 78 -10.43 3.94 12.52
C GLY A 78 -9.07 4.64 12.53
N LEU A 79 -7.98 3.93 12.21
CA LEU A 79 -6.65 4.53 12.06
C LEU A 79 -6.50 5.14 10.66
N PRO A 80 -5.89 6.34 10.51
CA PRO A 80 -5.83 7.03 9.23
C PRO A 80 -4.74 6.50 8.27
N LEU A 81 -4.02 5.46 8.68
CA LEU A 81 -2.92 4.86 7.90
C LEU A 81 -3.48 3.81 6.94
N THR A 82 -4.17 4.30 5.92
CA THR A 82 -4.88 3.49 4.92
C THR A 82 -4.73 4.14 3.56
N VAL A 83 -4.41 3.36 2.55
CA VAL A 83 -4.17 3.85 1.20
C VAL A 83 -4.83 2.96 0.14
N THR A 84 -5.09 3.54 -1.03
CA THR A 84 -5.35 2.80 -2.27
C THR A 84 -4.05 2.73 -3.06
N SER A 85 -3.64 1.54 -3.47
CA SER A 85 -2.49 1.33 -4.34
C SER A 85 -2.94 0.86 -5.72
N VAL A 86 -2.47 1.54 -6.77
CA VAL A 86 -2.76 1.20 -8.17
C VAL A 86 -1.47 1.24 -8.96
N ALA A 87 -1.19 0.18 -9.72
CA ALA A 87 -0.09 0.17 -10.67
C ALA A 87 -0.60 -0.20 -12.07
N TYR A 88 0.05 0.34 -13.08
CA TYR A 88 -0.17 -0.05 -14.48
C TYR A 88 1.06 -0.78 -15.01
N ARG A 89 0.84 -2.01 -15.41
CA ARG A 89 1.81 -2.86 -16.09
C ARG A 89 1.54 -2.83 -17.59
N LEU A 90 2.59 -2.56 -18.35
CA LEU A 90 2.54 -2.52 -19.83
C LEU A 90 3.69 -3.35 -20.38
N ASN A 91 3.38 -4.34 -21.20
CA ASN A 91 4.38 -5.24 -21.79
C ASN A 91 5.34 -5.87 -20.76
N GLY A 92 4.80 -6.33 -19.64
CA GLY A 92 5.58 -6.99 -18.59
C GLY A 92 6.28 -6.05 -17.60
N GLU A 93 6.20 -4.73 -17.76
CA GLU A 93 6.87 -3.76 -16.89
C GLU A 93 5.89 -2.81 -16.19
N ILE A 94 6.16 -2.46 -14.94
CA ILE A 94 5.42 -1.42 -14.24
C ILE A 94 5.86 -0.05 -14.78
N VAL A 95 4.94 0.69 -15.37
CA VAL A 95 5.21 2.00 -15.98
C VAL A 95 4.60 3.16 -15.21
N LEU A 96 3.58 2.90 -14.39
CA LEU A 96 2.90 3.89 -13.55
C LEU A 96 2.59 3.26 -12.19
N GLY A 97 2.79 4.02 -11.12
CA GLY A 97 2.35 3.68 -9.76
C GLY A 97 1.67 4.87 -9.09
N ILE A 98 0.60 4.61 -8.37
CA ILE A 98 -0.16 5.61 -7.62
C ILE A 98 -0.45 5.04 -6.23
N VAL A 99 -0.11 5.78 -5.18
CA VAL A 99 -0.50 5.49 -3.81
C VAL A 99 -1.27 6.70 -3.28
N ASN A 100 -2.55 6.52 -3.02
CA ASN A 100 -3.44 7.57 -2.55
C ASN A 100 -3.82 7.33 -1.09
N ALA A 101 -3.37 8.21 -0.20
CA ALA A 101 -3.65 8.24 1.24
C ALA A 101 -4.68 9.35 1.55
N PRO A 102 -5.98 9.14 1.34
CA PRO A 102 -6.97 10.21 1.36
C PRO A 102 -7.17 10.81 2.74
N LEU A 103 -7.05 10.01 3.80
CA LEU A 103 -7.16 10.47 5.19
C LEU A 103 -5.99 11.34 5.62
N LEU A 104 -4.83 11.19 4.97
CA LEU A 104 -3.62 12.00 5.18
C LEU A 104 -3.51 13.14 4.16
N ARG A 105 -4.42 13.19 3.17
CA ARG A 105 -4.37 14.16 2.05
C ARG A 105 -3.06 14.07 1.26
N GLU A 106 -2.52 12.88 1.10
CA GLU A 106 -1.31 12.62 0.33
C GLU A 106 -1.63 11.71 -0.87
N CYS A 107 -1.11 12.09 -2.03
CA CYS A 107 -1.18 11.29 -3.24
C CYS A 107 0.22 11.22 -3.85
N PHE A 108 0.74 10.01 -3.96
CA PHE A 108 2.04 9.72 -4.56
C PHE A 108 1.82 9.16 -5.95
N ILE A 109 2.59 9.65 -6.92
CA ILE A 109 2.55 9.20 -8.31
C ILE A 109 3.99 9.02 -8.78
N ALA A 110 4.25 7.88 -9.44
CA ALA A 110 5.54 7.62 -10.08
C ALA A 110 5.32 7.13 -11.50
N GLU A 111 6.11 7.65 -12.44
CA GLU A 111 6.12 7.21 -13.82
C GLU A 111 7.53 6.77 -14.22
N LYS A 112 7.64 5.60 -14.85
CA LYS A 112 8.91 5.01 -15.24
C LYS A 112 9.74 5.98 -16.08
N GLY A 113 10.98 6.24 -15.64
CA GLY A 113 11.92 7.14 -16.31
C GLY A 113 11.65 8.63 -16.13
N LYS A 114 10.53 9.03 -15.48
CA LYS A 114 10.21 10.45 -15.29
C LYS A 114 10.40 10.91 -13.84
N GLY A 115 10.29 10.02 -12.87
CA GLY A 115 10.46 10.30 -11.45
C GLY A 115 9.20 10.04 -10.64
N ALA A 116 9.16 10.62 -9.42
CA ALA A 116 8.06 10.48 -8.49
C ALA A 116 7.67 11.81 -7.86
N TRP A 117 6.40 11.93 -7.50
CA TRP A 117 5.80 13.15 -6.95
C TRP A 117 4.87 12.81 -5.79
N ARG A 118 4.79 13.72 -4.81
CA ARG A 118 3.77 13.76 -3.78
C ARG A 118 2.99 15.06 -3.90
N ASN A 119 1.68 14.96 -4.12
CA ASN A 119 0.80 16.14 -4.31
C ASN A 119 1.31 17.13 -5.38
N GLY A 120 1.95 16.62 -6.44
CA GLY A 120 2.52 17.43 -7.51
C GLY A 120 3.94 17.94 -7.27
N GLU A 121 4.49 17.79 -6.07
CA GLU A 121 5.87 18.13 -5.76
C GLU A 121 6.79 16.93 -5.94
N ARG A 122 7.94 17.15 -6.60
CA ARG A 122 8.91 16.08 -6.85
C ARG A 122 9.50 15.59 -5.54
N ILE A 123 9.62 14.27 -5.39
CA ILE A 123 10.19 13.62 -4.20
C ILE A 123 11.50 12.92 -4.51
N SER A 124 12.28 12.70 -3.44
CA SER A 124 13.48 11.88 -3.43
C SER A 124 13.59 11.14 -2.10
N VAL A 125 14.33 10.06 -2.08
CA VAL A 125 14.68 9.34 -0.84
C VAL A 125 15.49 10.23 0.09
N SER A 126 15.59 9.83 1.35
CA SER A 126 16.39 10.51 2.36
C SER A 126 17.89 10.48 2.02
N SER A 127 18.65 11.35 2.65
CA SER A 127 20.13 11.39 2.56
C SER A 127 20.82 10.72 3.75
N VAL A 128 20.07 10.07 4.63
CA VAL A 128 20.63 9.37 5.80
C VAL A 128 21.42 8.15 5.32
N THR A 129 22.68 8.06 5.77
CA THR A 129 23.61 6.99 5.41
C THR A 129 24.04 6.11 6.56
N ALA A 130 23.80 6.55 7.81
CA ALA A 130 24.16 5.83 9.01
C ALA A 130 22.91 5.23 9.67
N CYS A 131 22.95 3.92 9.96
CA CYS A 131 21.82 3.20 10.56
C CYS A 131 21.34 3.84 11.87
N GLU A 132 22.23 4.33 12.69
CA GLU A 132 21.93 4.97 13.98
C GLU A 132 21.02 6.21 13.86
N ASN A 133 20.98 6.84 12.67
CA ASN A 133 20.14 7.99 12.37
C ASN A 133 18.89 7.61 11.55
N ALA A 134 18.74 6.34 11.19
CA ALA A 134 17.69 5.89 10.31
C ALA A 134 16.38 5.61 11.04
N LEU A 135 15.28 6.10 10.51
CA LEU A 135 13.92 5.70 10.85
C LEU A 135 13.46 4.64 9.85
N VAL A 136 13.25 3.42 10.33
CA VAL A 136 12.99 2.24 9.51
C VAL A 136 11.52 1.84 9.58
N ALA A 137 10.90 1.53 8.44
CA ALA A 137 9.59 0.90 8.38
C ALA A 137 9.71 -0.63 8.33
N THR A 138 8.70 -1.32 8.84
CA THR A 138 8.61 -2.78 8.75
C THR A 138 7.17 -3.25 8.64
N GLY A 139 6.99 -4.41 8.00
CA GLY A 139 5.74 -5.16 7.96
C GLY A 139 5.96 -6.60 8.42
N PHE A 140 4.87 -7.28 8.77
CA PHE A 140 4.89 -8.69 9.15
C PHE A 140 3.92 -9.47 8.26
N PRO A 141 4.24 -10.74 7.92
CA PRO A 141 3.31 -11.59 7.17
C PRO A 141 2.07 -11.92 8.00
N TYR A 142 0.97 -12.27 7.35
CA TYR A 142 -0.25 -12.72 8.03
C TYR A 142 -0.02 -13.99 8.89
N GLU A 143 0.91 -14.85 8.49
CA GLU A 143 1.30 -16.06 9.23
C GLU A 143 2.35 -15.82 10.32
N ILE A 144 2.29 -14.66 10.97
CA ILE A 144 3.27 -14.25 12.00
C ILE A 144 3.44 -15.30 13.11
N ALA A 145 2.36 -15.97 13.52
CA ALA A 145 2.38 -16.89 14.63
C ALA A 145 3.32 -18.09 14.44
N SER A 146 3.50 -18.56 13.20
CA SER A 146 4.41 -19.65 12.84
C SER A 146 5.86 -19.20 12.60
N ARG A 147 6.11 -17.88 12.53
CA ARG A 147 7.41 -17.30 12.16
C ARG A 147 7.94 -16.28 13.17
N VAL A 148 7.42 -16.28 14.40
CA VAL A 148 7.76 -15.28 15.42
C VAL A 148 9.25 -15.23 15.68
N ASP A 149 9.90 -16.38 15.90
CA ASP A 149 11.33 -16.43 16.23
C ASP A 149 12.19 -15.91 15.07
N GLU A 150 11.88 -16.29 13.83
CA GLU A 150 12.56 -15.78 12.64
C GLU A 150 12.44 -14.25 12.52
N ILE A 151 11.24 -13.72 12.78
CA ILE A 151 10.97 -12.28 12.73
C ILE A 151 11.78 -11.55 13.81
N LEU A 152 11.79 -12.08 15.04
CA LEU A 152 12.54 -11.50 16.16
C LEU A 152 14.06 -11.53 15.91
N GLU A 153 14.58 -12.61 15.34
CA GLU A 153 16.00 -12.70 14.97
C GLU A 153 16.39 -11.62 13.95
N ARG A 154 15.55 -11.40 12.91
CA ARG A 154 15.78 -10.36 11.90
C ARG A 154 15.62 -8.95 12.50
N MET A 155 14.66 -8.75 13.40
CA MET A 155 14.42 -7.46 14.04
C MET A 155 15.49 -7.06 15.04
N ARG A 156 16.14 -8.00 15.70
CA ARG A 156 17.13 -7.74 16.74
C ARG A 156 18.25 -6.78 16.31
N PRO A 157 18.99 -7.02 15.20
CA PRO A 157 20.01 -6.08 14.74
C PRO A 157 19.44 -4.72 14.35
N VAL A 158 18.26 -4.68 13.73
CA VAL A 158 17.62 -3.42 13.35
C VAL A 158 17.30 -2.57 14.57
N LEU A 159 16.64 -3.16 15.57
CA LEU A 159 16.26 -2.48 16.82
C LEU A 159 17.47 -1.97 17.62
N SER A 160 18.63 -2.63 17.50
CA SER A 160 19.85 -2.23 18.21
C SER A 160 20.69 -1.21 17.48
N SER A 161 20.42 -0.94 16.18
CA SER A 161 21.28 -0.11 15.34
C SER A 161 20.61 1.11 14.73
N CYS A 162 19.28 1.15 14.65
CA CYS A 162 18.57 2.29 14.05
C CYS A 162 18.01 3.25 15.10
N GLN A 163 17.67 4.47 14.68
CA GLN A 163 17.06 5.49 15.52
C GLN A 163 15.66 5.07 16.01
N GLY A 164 14.94 4.31 15.19
CA GLY A 164 13.63 3.79 15.55
C GLY A 164 12.99 2.98 14.44
N VAL A 165 11.98 2.17 14.82
CA VAL A 165 11.20 1.35 13.90
C VAL A 165 9.75 1.78 13.92
N ARG A 166 9.10 1.74 12.75
CA ARG A 166 7.66 1.95 12.57
C ARG A 166 7.05 0.72 11.91
N ARG A 167 5.91 0.31 12.41
CA ARG A 167 5.05 -0.70 11.80
C ARG A 167 3.69 -0.04 11.56
N CYS A 168 3.55 0.63 10.40
CA CYS A 168 2.36 1.43 10.13
C CYS A 168 1.16 0.57 9.73
N GLY A 169 1.38 -0.62 9.19
CA GLY A 169 0.32 -1.56 8.85
C GLY A 169 -0.34 -1.32 7.49
N ALA A 170 0.31 -0.53 6.64
CA ALA A 170 -0.04 -0.29 5.25
C ALA A 170 1.26 -0.26 4.45
N ALA A 171 1.56 -1.34 3.74
CA ALA A 171 2.87 -1.54 3.10
C ALA A 171 3.13 -0.53 1.97
N ALA A 172 2.12 -0.22 1.17
CA ALA A 172 2.25 0.77 0.10
C ALA A 172 2.51 2.18 0.65
N LEU A 173 1.94 2.52 1.82
CA LEU A 173 2.21 3.78 2.50
C LEU A 173 3.65 3.84 3.02
N ASP A 174 4.12 2.76 3.65
CA ASP A 174 5.49 2.67 4.16
C ASP A 174 6.51 2.86 3.03
N LEU A 175 6.29 2.19 1.88
CA LEU A 175 7.11 2.33 0.69
C LEU A 175 7.05 3.75 0.09
N ALA A 176 5.86 4.37 0.03
CA ALA A 176 5.70 5.74 -0.45
C ALA A 176 6.39 6.76 0.47
N TRP A 177 6.34 6.55 1.78
CA TRP A 177 7.03 7.41 2.75
C TRP A 177 8.54 7.21 2.71
N THR A 178 9.03 6.02 2.43
CA THR A 178 10.45 5.77 2.15
C THR A 178 10.89 6.48 0.87
N ALA A 179 10.09 6.38 -0.20
CA ALA A 179 10.38 7.04 -1.47
C ALA A 179 10.43 8.57 -1.38
N CYS A 180 9.73 9.19 -0.42
CA CYS A 180 9.78 10.65 -0.20
C CYS A 180 10.73 11.08 0.92
N GLY A 181 11.54 10.17 1.47
CA GLY A 181 12.54 10.45 2.50
C GLY A 181 11.96 10.70 3.89
N ARG A 182 10.70 10.30 4.15
CA ARG A 182 10.09 10.36 5.49
C ARG A 182 10.57 9.20 6.35
N PHE A 183 10.74 8.03 5.74
CA PHE A 183 11.51 6.91 6.28
C PHE A 183 12.79 6.75 5.49
N ASP A 184 13.78 6.15 6.12
CA ASP A 184 15.11 5.97 5.54
C ASP A 184 15.27 4.56 4.94
N ALA A 185 14.50 3.59 5.45
CA ALA A 185 14.44 2.23 4.95
C ALA A 185 13.09 1.56 5.30
#